data_31b9d99eee8b37239e1d3b7a1c9febf9
#
_entry.id   31b9d99eee8b37239e1d3b7a1c9febf9
#
_cell.length_a   1.000
_cell.length_b   1.000
_cell.length_c   1.000
_cell.angle_alpha   90.00
_cell.angle_beta   90.00
_cell.angle_gamma   90.00
#
_symmetry.space_group_name_H-M   'P 1'
#
loop_
_entity.id
_entity.type
_entity.pdbx_description
1 polymer ?
#
loop_
_entity_poly.entity_id
_entity_poly.type
_entity_poly.pdbx_seq_one_letter_code
_entity_poly.pdbx_strand_id
1 'polypeptide(L)'
;MANVELKPACVFEQFAKINQIPRPSKHEEQLISYLQEFAKERNLDVKVDKVGNVLISKPATKGMENVPTVVLQSHMDMVCDKLVDIEFDFHKDAIQTYVDGEWLHAKGTTLGADDGIGMAYELAILDSNDIEHGPIECLFTRDEETGLTGAFGLEAGFMTGNYLINLDSEDEGQIFVSCAGGNSTTAVFNFERENAPEGYFFMEASLKGLVGGHSGDDINKKRANAIKLLARFLYAEQAKMDLRLSYWNSGKLHNAIPRDGKVLFAVPSANKETVKADWNIFSAEVEDEFHVTDTAMVWNLESADAAPVMPKQISHNVILALQALDNGPLTNCQDEALAYMVETSSNVASIQTEENKLTVVSSQRSNVMSNLANMTNTVRACFELAGAEIVVDDSYPAWKMNPNSELVHVAVEQYKNIFGKEPLVLGIHAGLECGLFSEKYPQLDMISFGPTLRYVHTPDECLLIPTVQMVWDHLLADLKNFK
;
A
#
# COMPACT_ATOMS: atom_id res chain seq x y z
N MET A 1 28.84 -16.48 11.23
CA MET A 1 29.18 -16.28 9.80
C MET A 1 29.91 -14.96 9.70
N ALA A 2 30.85 -14.78 8.75
CA ALA A 2 31.44 -13.45 8.55
C ALA A 2 30.37 -12.53 7.95
N ASN A 3 30.29 -11.28 8.42
CA ASN A 3 29.39 -10.29 7.82
C ASN A 3 29.81 -9.98 6.39
N VAL A 4 28.84 -9.78 5.51
CA VAL A 4 29.07 -9.35 4.12
C VAL A 4 29.57 -7.90 4.12
N GLU A 5 30.46 -7.57 3.20
CA GLU A 5 30.95 -6.20 2.99
C GLU A 5 29.85 -5.33 2.35
N LEU A 6 29.67 -4.11 2.85
CA LEU A 6 28.71 -3.16 2.29
C LEU A 6 29.18 -2.64 0.93
N LYS A 7 28.59 -3.15 -0.14
CA LYS A 7 28.91 -2.82 -1.55
C LYS A 7 27.64 -2.44 -2.31
N PRO A 8 27.71 -1.40 -3.20
CA PRO A 8 28.88 -0.56 -3.43
C PRO A 8 29.07 0.47 -2.30
N ALA A 9 30.32 0.76 -1.94
CA ALA A 9 30.63 1.63 -0.80
C ALA A 9 30.01 3.02 -0.95
N CYS A 10 30.04 3.60 -2.16
CA CYS A 10 29.48 4.92 -2.44
C CYS A 10 27.98 5.04 -2.09
N VAL A 11 27.17 3.99 -2.33
CA VAL A 11 25.74 3.96 -1.98
C VAL A 11 25.55 3.84 -0.48
N PHE A 12 26.23 2.90 0.17
CA PHE A 12 26.10 2.71 1.62
C PHE A 12 26.65 3.89 2.44
N GLU A 13 27.64 4.63 1.91
CA GLU A 13 28.12 5.87 2.52
C GLU A 13 27.04 6.97 2.48
N GLN A 14 26.29 7.09 1.39
CA GLN A 14 25.17 8.03 1.31
C GLN A 14 24.02 7.57 2.20
N PHE A 15 23.67 6.28 2.18
CA PHE A 15 22.63 5.73 3.05
C PHE A 15 22.95 5.95 4.55
N ALA A 16 24.21 5.77 4.95
CA ALA A 16 24.64 6.05 6.31
C ALA A 16 24.50 7.53 6.70
N LYS A 17 24.71 8.46 5.75
CA LYS A 17 24.49 9.91 5.99
C LYS A 17 23.01 10.24 6.10
N ILE A 18 22.17 9.69 5.24
CA ILE A 18 20.71 9.84 5.28
C ILE A 18 20.18 9.38 6.64
N ASN A 19 20.63 8.23 7.14
CA ASN A 19 20.20 7.67 8.42
C ASN A 19 20.64 8.49 9.66
N GLN A 20 21.53 9.47 9.50
CA GLN A 20 21.82 10.45 10.56
C GLN A 20 20.80 11.59 10.61
N ILE A 21 19.92 11.73 9.62
CA ILE A 21 19.00 12.85 9.47
C ILE A 21 17.57 12.36 9.78
N PRO A 22 16.95 12.87 10.85
CA PRO A 22 15.53 12.61 11.12
C PRO A 22 14.64 13.02 9.95
N ARG A 23 13.79 12.09 9.50
CA ARG A 23 12.93 12.28 8.34
C ARG A 23 11.54 11.59 8.45
N PRO A 24 10.83 11.73 9.60
CA PRO A 24 9.47 11.21 9.68
C PRO A 24 8.58 11.89 8.62
N SER A 25 7.58 11.19 8.12
CA SER A 25 6.59 11.76 7.19
C SER A 25 6.05 13.10 7.70
N LYS A 26 5.96 14.09 6.82
CA LYS A 26 5.60 15.50 7.09
C LYS A 26 6.63 16.33 7.86
N HIS A 27 7.80 15.77 8.20
CA HIS A 27 8.86 16.43 8.97
C HIS A 27 10.24 16.28 8.32
N GLU A 28 10.31 16.39 6.99
CA GLU A 28 11.50 16.16 6.16
C GLU A 28 12.37 17.43 6.01
N GLU A 29 12.08 18.52 6.72
CA GLU A 29 12.75 19.83 6.55
C GLU A 29 14.28 19.76 6.71
N GLN A 30 14.77 18.88 7.59
CA GLN A 30 16.21 18.68 7.79
C GLN A 30 16.86 18.03 6.57
N LEU A 31 16.18 17.03 5.99
CA LEU A 31 16.65 16.34 4.80
C LEU A 31 16.57 17.22 3.55
N ILE A 32 15.51 18.01 3.38
CA ILE A 32 15.40 19.03 2.32
C ILE A 32 16.59 20.01 2.39
N SER A 33 16.93 20.49 3.58
CA SER A 33 18.08 21.39 3.79
C SER A 33 19.40 20.70 3.44
N TYR A 34 19.56 19.44 3.83
CA TYR A 34 20.74 18.63 3.49
C TYR A 34 20.89 18.46 1.98
N LEU A 35 19.83 18.14 1.25
CA LEU A 35 19.84 17.96 -0.21
C LEU A 35 20.22 19.27 -0.94
N GLN A 36 19.71 20.41 -0.46
CA GLN A 36 20.07 21.71 -1.02
C GLN A 36 21.56 22.03 -0.78
N GLU A 37 22.08 21.75 0.40
CA GLU A 37 23.50 21.96 0.72
C GLU A 37 24.40 20.99 -0.06
N PHE A 38 24.01 19.71 -0.16
CA PHE A 38 24.67 18.69 -0.97
C PHE A 38 24.83 19.13 -2.44
N ALA A 39 23.77 19.64 -3.05
CA ALA A 39 23.79 20.13 -4.43
C ALA A 39 24.70 21.37 -4.59
N LYS A 40 24.62 22.32 -3.65
CA LYS A 40 25.41 23.54 -3.67
C LYS A 40 26.91 23.25 -3.55
N GLU A 41 27.32 22.34 -2.67
CA GLU A 41 28.74 21.95 -2.51
C GLU A 41 29.32 21.34 -3.80
N ARG A 42 28.48 20.78 -4.65
CA ARG A 42 28.86 20.11 -5.92
C ARG A 42 28.61 20.96 -7.15
N ASN A 43 28.16 22.21 -6.96
CA ASN A 43 27.75 23.14 -8.02
C ASN A 43 26.69 22.53 -8.96
N LEU A 44 25.74 21.77 -8.40
CA LEU A 44 24.57 21.24 -9.11
C LEU A 44 23.38 22.19 -8.96
N ASP A 45 22.54 22.23 -9.98
CA ASP A 45 21.28 22.97 -9.94
C ASP A 45 20.27 22.25 -9.03
N VAL A 46 19.62 23.00 -8.15
CA VAL A 46 18.62 22.47 -7.22
C VAL A 46 17.37 23.35 -7.21
N LYS A 47 16.21 22.73 -7.22
CA LYS A 47 14.90 23.38 -7.08
C LYS A 47 14.14 22.72 -5.94
N VAL A 48 13.32 23.51 -5.25
CA VAL A 48 12.35 23.01 -4.26
C VAL A 48 11.01 23.58 -4.63
N ASP A 49 9.99 22.74 -4.74
CA ASP A 49 8.64 23.18 -5.04
C ASP A 49 7.88 23.65 -3.78
N LYS A 50 6.60 24.03 -3.97
CA LYS A 50 5.77 24.60 -2.88
C LYS A 50 5.43 23.61 -1.77
N VAL A 51 5.44 22.31 -2.09
CA VAL A 51 5.13 21.26 -1.11
C VAL A 51 6.36 20.65 -0.48
N GLY A 52 7.56 21.00 -1.00
CA GLY A 52 8.85 20.59 -0.44
C GLY A 52 9.52 19.44 -1.20
N ASN A 53 9.05 19.07 -2.40
CA ASN A 53 9.82 18.17 -3.27
C ASN A 53 11.12 18.83 -3.70
N VAL A 54 12.20 18.07 -3.77
CA VAL A 54 13.52 18.55 -4.19
C VAL A 54 13.89 17.93 -5.53
N LEU A 55 14.33 18.75 -6.48
CA LEU A 55 14.88 18.31 -7.76
C LEU A 55 16.31 18.78 -7.90
N ILE A 56 17.26 17.85 -8.07
CA ILE A 56 18.66 18.13 -8.30
C ILE A 56 19.02 17.71 -9.72
N SER A 57 19.56 18.63 -10.54
CA SER A 57 19.93 18.36 -11.92
C SER A 57 21.43 18.21 -12.07
N LYS A 58 21.86 17.20 -12.83
CA LYS A 58 23.26 16.96 -13.19
C LYS A 58 23.41 16.97 -14.72
N PRO A 59 24.32 17.77 -15.29
CA PRO A 59 24.57 17.78 -16.72
C PRO A 59 25.15 16.45 -17.20
N ALA A 60 24.91 16.13 -18.47
CA ALA A 60 25.46 14.94 -19.11
C ALA A 60 26.97 14.87 -19.03
N THR A 61 27.50 13.66 -19.00
CA THR A 61 28.92 13.41 -19.18
C THR A 61 29.34 13.63 -20.63
N LYS A 62 30.62 13.89 -20.85
CA LYS A 62 31.14 14.22 -22.18
C LYS A 62 30.80 13.14 -23.24
N GLY A 63 30.12 13.56 -24.28
CA GLY A 63 29.66 12.73 -25.39
C GLY A 63 28.24 12.19 -25.26
N MET A 64 27.56 12.49 -24.12
CA MET A 64 26.18 12.08 -23.83
C MET A 64 25.20 13.29 -23.81
N GLU A 65 25.62 14.47 -24.30
CA GLU A 65 24.85 15.72 -24.20
C GLU A 65 23.54 15.71 -25.00
N ASN A 66 23.43 14.84 -26.00
CA ASN A 66 22.25 14.71 -26.86
C ASN A 66 21.33 13.52 -26.44
N VAL A 67 21.67 12.80 -25.39
CA VAL A 67 20.84 11.73 -24.85
C VAL A 67 19.63 12.33 -24.10
N PRO A 68 18.46 11.71 -24.17
CA PRO A 68 17.30 12.18 -23.39
C PRO A 68 17.57 12.29 -21.88
N THR A 69 16.96 13.26 -21.23
CA THR A 69 17.04 13.39 -19.77
C THR A 69 16.28 12.27 -19.10
N VAL A 70 16.94 11.59 -18.15
CA VAL A 70 16.34 10.58 -17.27
C VAL A 70 16.11 11.18 -15.88
N VAL A 71 14.91 11.01 -15.36
CA VAL A 71 14.57 11.32 -13.97
C VAL A 71 14.78 10.06 -13.13
N LEU A 72 15.58 10.14 -12.09
CA LEU A 72 15.62 9.16 -11.00
C LEU A 72 14.70 9.68 -9.89
N GLN A 73 13.95 8.80 -9.23
CA GLN A 73 12.99 9.23 -8.24
C GLN A 73 12.93 8.30 -7.04
N SER A 74 12.89 8.91 -5.86
CA SER A 74 12.73 8.27 -4.55
C SER A 74 11.96 9.19 -3.61
N HIS A 75 11.43 8.65 -2.48
CA HIS A 75 10.81 9.48 -1.47
C HIS A 75 11.74 9.76 -0.27
N MET A 76 11.53 10.92 0.37
CA MET A 76 12.40 11.42 1.45
C MET A 76 12.05 10.88 2.82
N ASP A 77 10.78 10.68 3.10
CA ASP A 77 10.28 10.26 4.41
C ASP A 77 10.52 8.77 4.69
N MET A 78 10.14 8.33 5.84
CA MET A 78 10.12 6.93 6.26
C MET A 78 9.03 6.70 7.29
N VAL A 79 8.48 5.47 7.33
CA VAL A 79 7.63 5.01 8.43
C VAL A 79 8.43 4.94 9.71
N CYS A 80 7.88 5.50 10.78
CA CYS A 80 8.50 5.57 12.10
C CYS A 80 7.84 4.58 13.06
N ASP A 81 8.40 3.37 13.15
CA ASP A 81 7.99 2.35 14.12
C ASP A 81 9.18 1.83 14.92
N LYS A 82 8.95 1.40 16.15
CA LYS A 82 9.99 0.88 17.06
C LYS A 82 9.45 -0.17 18.01
N LEU A 83 10.34 -1.00 18.52
CA LEU A 83 10.03 -1.93 19.59
C LEU A 83 9.60 -1.18 20.84
N VAL A 84 8.64 -1.75 21.58
CA VAL A 84 8.01 -1.11 22.76
C VAL A 84 9.02 -0.73 23.83
N ASP A 85 10.08 -1.52 24.00
CA ASP A 85 11.08 -1.36 25.06
C ASP A 85 12.27 -0.46 24.65
N ILE A 86 12.21 0.17 23.45
CA ILE A 86 13.26 1.06 22.96
C ILE A 86 12.88 2.52 23.20
N GLU A 87 13.78 3.26 23.88
CA GLU A 87 13.72 4.72 23.91
C GLU A 87 14.36 5.28 22.62
N PHE A 88 13.57 5.90 21.76
CA PHE A 88 14.00 6.50 20.50
C PHE A 88 13.02 7.60 20.08
N ASP A 89 13.55 8.74 19.66
CA ASP A 89 12.79 9.89 19.15
C ASP A 89 13.11 10.11 17.66
N PHE A 90 12.24 9.69 16.77
CA PHE A 90 12.41 9.81 15.31
C PHE A 90 12.57 11.26 14.82
N HIS A 91 12.28 12.26 15.63
CA HIS A 91 12.52 13.68 15.29
C HIS A 91 13.92 14.17 15.66
N LYS A 92 14.74 13.34 16.35
CA LYS A 92 16.07 13.76 16.87
C LYS A 92 17.16 12.72 16.71
N ASP A 93 16.81 11.44 16.86
CA ASP A 93 17.80 10.38 16.96
C ASP A 93 18.14 9.81 15.58
N ALA A 94 19.39 9.46 15.38
CA ALA A 94 19.88 8.83 14.18
C ALA A 94 19.60 7.32 14.18
N ILE A 95 19.19 6.76 13.05
CA ILE A 95 18.99 5.32 12.88
C ILE A 95 20.35 4.61 13.02
N GLN A 96 20.40 3.63 13.92
CA GLN A 96 21.59 2.83 14.17
C GLN A 96 21.50 1.49 13.47
N THR A 97 22.33 1.30 12.45
CA THR A 97 22.34 0.07 11.65
C THR A 97 23.33 -0.97 12.18
N TYR A 98 23.08 -2.24 11.86
CA TYR A 98 24.02 -3.34 12.05
C TYR A 98 23.81 -4.40 10.96
N VAL A 99 24.87 -5.20 10.70
CA VAL A 99 24.83 -6.29 9.72
C VAL A 99 24.64 -7.62 10.45
N ASP A 100 23.68 -8.43 9.98
CA ASP A 100 23.52 -9.83 10.37
C ASP A 100 23.51 -10.73 9.13
N GLY A 101 24.60 -11.46 8.92
CA GLY A 101 24.82 -12.27 7.73
C GLY A 101 24.86 -11.42 6.46
N GLU A 102 23.88 -11.54 5.59
CA GLU A 102 23.72 -10.78 4.35
C GLU A 102 22.73 -9.62 4.46
N TRP A 103 22.17 -9.39 5.65
CA TRP A 103 21.14 -8.39 5.87
C TRP A 103 21.64 -7.20 6.69
N LEU A 104 21.21 -6.01 6.29
CA LEU A 104 21.36 -4.79 7.07
C LEU A 104 20.05 -4.53 7.81
N HIS A 105 20.14 -4.25 9.10
CA HIS A 105 19.03 -3.99 10.02
C HIS A 105 19.23 -2.69 10.79
N ALA A 106 18.16 -2.18 11.40
CA ALA A 106 18.23 -1.15 12.45
C ALA A 106 18.08 -1.74 13.85
N LYS A 107 18.61 -1.05 14.87
CA LYS A 107 18.56 -1.50 16.26
C LYS A 107 17.23 -1.16 16.92
N GLY A 108 16.23 -1.97 16.65
CA GLY A 108 14.91 -1.89 17.29
C GLY A 108 13.99 -0.78 16.77
N THR A 109 14.32 -0.19 15.62
CA THR A 109 13.52 0.76 14.87
C THR A 109 13.34 0.27 13.44
N THR A 110 12.43 0.87 12.67
CA THR A 110 12.46 0.81 11.21
C THR A 110 13.84 1.23 10.69
N LEU A 111 14.31 0.61 9.60
CA LEU A 111 15.62 0.89 8.98
C LEU A 111 15.58 2.14 8.10
N GLY A 112 14.42 2.41 7.48
CA GLY A 112 14.23 3.45 6.48
C GLY A 112 15.01 3.18 5.19
N ALA A 113 15.20 1.91 4.84
CA ALA A 113 15.72 1.55 3.53
C ALA A 113 14.67 1.81 2.43
N ASP A 114 13.44 1.73 2.76
CA ASP A 114 12.27 2.24 2.08
C ASP A 114 12.11 3.75 2.42
N ASP A 115 12.30 4.74 1.50
CA ASP A 115 13.07 4.61 0.25
C ASP A 115 14.44 5.33 0.35
N GLY A 116 15.05 5.27 1.54
CA GLY A 116 16.37 5.85 1.80
C GLY A 116 17.47 5.23 0.94
N ILE A 117 17.30 3.97 0.48
CA ILE A 117 18.29 3.34 -0.41
C ILE A 117 18.16 3.85 -1.84
N GLY A 118 16.95 4.17 -2.32
CA GLY A 118 16.70 4.86 -3.57
C GLY A 118 17.37 6.23 -3.59
N MET A 119 17.16 7.03 -2.53
CA MET A 119 17.89 8.29 -2.32
C MET A 119 19.41 8.09 -2.37
N ALA A 120 19.93 7.03 -1.76
CA ALA A 120 21.35 6.78 -1.70
C ALA A 120 21.96 6.48 -3.08
N TYR A 121 21.24 5.78 -3.96
CA TYR A 121 21.64 5.60 -5.36
C TYR A 121 21.73 6.95 -6.08
N GLU A 122 20.71 7.78 -5.96
CA GLU A 122 20.67 9.10 -6.58
C GLU A 122 21.83 9.99 -6.11
N LEU A 123 22.05 10.06 -4.79
CA LEU A 123 23.13 10.85 -4.22
C LEU A 123 24.51 10.33 -4.61
N ALA A 124 24.69 9.00 -4.73
CA ALA A 124 25.95 8.42 -5.20
C ALA A 124 26.23 8.77 -6.66
N ILE A 125 25.21 8.78 -7.53
CA ILE A 125 25.33 9.21 -8.93
C ILE A 125 25.64 10.72 -9.01
N LEU A 126 24.93 11.54 -8.23
CA LEU A 126 25.16 12.99 -8.18
C LEU A 126 26.56 13.35 -7.69
N ASP A 127 27.13 12.59 -6.75
CA ASP A 127 28.49 12.79 -6.20
C ASP A 127 29.63 12.30 -7.13
N SER A 128 29.30 11.39 -8.06
CA SER A 128 30.30 10.78 -8.94
C SER A 128 30.84 11.73 -10.03
N ASN A 129 32.05 11.45 -10.53
CA ASN A 129 32.64 12.16 -11.68
C ASN A 129 33.06 11.22 -12.81
N ASP A 130 32.82 9.90 -12.65
CA ASP A 130 33.33 8.84 -13.54
C ASP A 130 32.22 7.94 -14.10
N ILE A 131 30.95 8.17 -13.71
CA ILE A 131 29.79 7.46 -14.23
C ILE A 131 29.36 8.11 -15.56
N GLU A 132 29.26 7.31 -16.63
CA GLU A 132 28.76 7.77 -17.95
C GLU A 132 27.22 7.84 -17.95
N HIS A 133 26.66 9.02 -18.23
CA HIS A 133 25.22 9.25 -18.26
C HIS A 133 24.83 10.45 -19.14
N GLY A 134 23.62 10.46 -19.69
CA GLY A 134 22.95 11.64 -20.24
C GLY A 134 22.61 12.67 -19.15
N PRO A 135 21.86 13.74 -19.47
CA PRO A 135 21.36 14.65 -18.43
C PRO A 135 20.50 13.88 -17.42
N ILE A 136 20.70 14.13 -16.12
CA ILE A 136 19.94 13.46 -15.05
C ILE A 136 19.22 14.53 -14.20
N GLU A 137 17.99 14.23 -13.82
CA GLU A 137 17.24 14.90 -12.78
C GLU A 137 16.96 13.89 -11.65
N CYS A 138 17.34 14.20 -10.41
CA CYS A 138 17.00 13.40 -9.22
C CYS A 138 15.86 14.08 -8.49
N LEU A 139 14.70 13.42 -8.44
CA LEU A 139 13.47 13.90 -7.81
C LEU A 139 13.25 13.20 -6.48
N PHE A 140 13.35 13.95 -5.40
CA PHE A 140 13.09 13.49 -4.04
C PHE A 140 11.71 13.99 -3.61
N THR A 141 10.73 13.10 -3.46
CA THR A 141 9.37 13.46 -3.08
C THR A 141 9.19 13.47 -1.57
N ARG A 142 8.20 14.21 -1.10
CA ARG A 142 7.87 14.38 0.31
C ARG A 142 6.62 13.62 0.69
N ASP A 143 6.59 13.04 1.92
CA ASP A 143 5.40 12.47 2.57
C ASP A 143 4.69 11.45 1.66
N GLU A 144 5.44 10.47 1.17
CA GLU A 144 4.89 9.34 0.42
C GLU A 144 4.01 8.46 1.33
N GLU A 145 4.55 8.06 2.45
CA GLU A 145 4.10 7.02 3.37
C GLU A 145 2.75 7.31 4.06
N THR A 146 2.36 8.58 4.16
CA THR A 146 1.12 8.95 4.85
C THR A 146 0.09 9.60 3.94
N GLY A 147 0.40 9.85 2.65
CA GLY A 147 -0.57 10.47 1.78
C GLY A 147 -0.10 10.85 0.39
N LEU A 148 1.10 10.46 -0.04
CA LEU A 148 1.66 10.81 -1.36
C LEU A 148 1.67 12.33 -1.60
N THR A 149 1.81 13.14 -0.52
CA THR A 149 1.57 14.59 -0.55
C THR A 149 2.50 15.28 -1.54
N GLY A 150 3.77 14.83 -1.63
CA GLY A 150 4.75 15.33 -2.58
C GLY A 150 4.32 15.12 -4.02
N ALA A 151 3.97 13.89 -4.38
CA ALA A 151 3.52 13.55 -5.72
C ALA A 151 2.19 14.22 -6.08
N PHE A 152 1.23 14.31 -5.16
CA PHE A 152 0.00 15.08 -5.35
C PHE A 152 0.26 16.57 -5.57
N GLY A 153 1.21 17.14 -4.85
CA GLY A 153 1.54 18.58 -4.95
C GLY A 153 2.50 18.92 -6.07
N LEU A 154 3.14 17.97 -6.73
CA LEU A 154 4.09 18.18 -7.81
C LEU A 154 3.45 18.96 -8.96
N GLU A 155 4.04 20.08 -9.34
CA GLU A 155 3.52 20.93 -10.42
C GLU A 155 4.03 20.44 -11.80
N ALA A 156 3.19 20.50 -12.82
CA ALA A 156 3.61 20.19 -14.18
C ALA A 156 4.75 21.14 -14.63
N GLY A 157 5.80 20.56 -15.22
CA GLY A 157 7.00 21.30 -15.65
C GLY A 157 8.06 21.50 -14.54
N PHE A 158 7.89 20.92 -13.35
CA PHE A 158 8.93 20.91 -12.31
C PHE A 158 10.14 20.08 -12.73
N MET A 159 9.92 18.88 -13.27
CA MET A 159 10.92 18.08 -13.97
C MET A 159 10.79 18.21 -15.50
N THR A 160 11.85 17.94 -16.24
CA THR A 160 11.92 18.10 -17.69
C THR A 160 12.17 16.81 -18.45
N GLY A 161 12.59 15.74 -17.76
CA GLY A 161 12.82 14.43 -18.35
C GLY A 161 11.54 13.78 -18.87
N ASN A 162 11.68 12.97 -19.91
CA ASN A 162 10.59 12.17 -20.49
C ASN A 162 10.66 10.69 -20.05
N TYR A 163 11.67 10.31 -19.33
CA TYR A 163 11.93 8.97 -18.82
C TYR A 163 12.15 9.03 -17.31
N LEU A 164 11.50 8.14 -16.56
CA LEU A 164 11.63 8.12 -15.11
C LEU A 164 11.89 6.70 -14.60
N ILE A 165 12.91 6.56 -13.78
CA ILE A 165 13.21 5.36 -13.01
C ILE A 165 12.87 5.66 -11.55
N ASN A 166 11.78 5.09 -11.07
CA ASN A 166 11.44 5.08 -9.64
C ASN A 166 12.25 3.97 -8.96
N LEU A 167 12.83 4.27 -7.80
CA LEU A 167 13.75 3.38 -7.09
C LEU A 167 13.14 2.75 -5.82
N ASP A 168 11.83 2.84 -5.71
CA ASP A 168 11.01 2.49 -4.56
C ASP A 168 10.37 1.09 -4.67
N SER A 169 11.08 0.13 -5.24
CA SER A 169 10.65 -1.27 -5.32
C SER A 169 11.49 -2.17 -4.41
N GLU A 170 10.89 -3.23 -3.90
CA GLU A 170 11.38 -4.02 -2.78
C GLU A 170 11.90 -5.43 -3.17
N ASP A 171 12.00 -5.73 -4.45
CA ASP A 171 12.47 -7.05 -4.94
C ASP A 171 13.42 -6.91 -6.13
N GLU A 172 14.69 -7.27 -5.93
CA GLU A 172 15.69 -7.30 -7.00
C GLU A 172 15.27 -8.31 -8.10
N GLY A 173 15.47 -7.94 -9.35
CA GLY A 173 15.11 -8.75 -10.51
C GLY A 173 13.67 -8.58 -10.96
N GLN A 174 12.94 -7.66 -10.39
CA GLN A 174 11.59 -7.25 -10.80
C GLN A 174 11.63 -5.82 -11.34
N ILE A 175 10.92 -5.58 -12.45
CA ILE A 175 10.72 -4.27 -13.07
C ILE A 175 9.21 -4.03 -13.14
N PHE A 176 8.72 -3.09 -12.35
CA PHE A 176 7.32 -2.71 -12.40
C PHE A 176 7.09 -1.71 -13.52
N VAL A 177 5.96 -1.88 -14.23
CA VAL A 177 5.57 -1.09 -15.41
C VAL A 177 4.11 -0.61 -15.35
N SER A 178 3.43 -0.91 -14.24
CA SER A 178 2.01 -0.58 -14.02
C SER A 178 1.68 -0.62 -12.54
N CYS A 179 0.82 0.27 -12.09
CA CYS A 179 0.23 0.20 -10.74
C CYS A 179 -1.27 0.51 -10.77
N ALA A 180 -1.99 0.05 -9.75
CA ALA A 180 -3.41 0.37 -9.60
C ALA A 180 -3.60 1.76 -9.02
N GLY A 181 -4.61 2.47 -9.52
CA GLY A 181 -5.23 3.57 -8.81
C GLY A 181 -6.24 3.06 -7.79
N GLY A 182 -6.69 3.95 -6.91
CA GLY A 182 -7.65 3.56 -5.88
C GLY A 182 -8.38 4.72 -5.24
N ASN A 183 -9.43 4.40 -4.51
CA ASN A 183 -10.15 5.32 -3.62
C ASN A 183 -10.82 4.53 -2.49
N SER A 184 -11.40 5.26 -1.54
CA SER A 184 -12.21 4.68 -0.47
C SER A 184 -13.63 5.24 -0.50
N THR A 185 -14.60 4.39 -0.21
CA THR A 185 -16.00 4.76 -0.04
C THR A 185 -16.40 4.56 1.41
N THR A 186 -16.80 5.63 2.06
CA THR A 186 -17.32 5.65 3.44
C THR A 186 -18.82 5.77 3.39
N ALA A 187 -19.52 4.78 3.97
CA ALA A 187 -20.98 4.77 4.11
C ALA A 187 -21.37 4.92 5.59
N VAL A 188 -22.25 5.87 5.89
CA VAL A 188 -22.69 6.19 7.24
C VAL A 188 -24.18 5.93 7.36
N PHE A 189 -24.55 5.04 8.27
CA PHE A 189 -25.93 4.80 8.67
C PHE A 189 -26.20 5.56 9.99
N ASN A 190 -26.98 6.62 9.93
CA ASN A 190 -27.43 7.36 11.10
C ASN A 190 -28.74 6.75 11.62
N PHE A 191 -28.88 6.59 12.93
CA PHE A 191 -30.07 6.03 13.57
C PHE A 191 -30.22 6.51 15.01
N GLU A 192 -31.41 6.39 15.55
CA GLU A 192 -31.65 6.45 16.99
C GLU A 192 -31.82 5.03 17.53
N ARG A 193 -31.17 4.73 18.64
CA ARG A 193 -31.25 3.40 19.25
C ARG A 193 -32.63 3.19 19.88
N GLU A 194 -33.08 1.96 19.83
CA GLU A 194 -34.32 1.52 20.47
C GLU A 194 -34.06 0.36 21.44
N ASN A 195 -34.97 0.09 22.34
CA ASN A 195 -34.95 -1.13 23.13
C ASN A 195 -35.32 -2.31 22.24
N ALA A 196 -34.62 -3.45 22.42
CA ALA A 196 -35.04 -4.67 21.76
C ALA A 196 -36.49 -5.05 22.15
N PRO A 197 -37.26 -5.66 21.26
CA PRO A 197 -38.59 -6.14 21.62
C PRO A 197 -38.55 -7.10 22.83
N GLU A 198 -39.63 -7.13 23.62
CA GLU A 198 -39.73 -8.06 24.74
C GLU A 198 -39.58 -9.54 24.28
N GLY A 199 -38.86 -10.33 25.05
CA GLY A 199 -38.62 -11.72 24.73
C GLY A 199 -37.46 -11.96 23.77
N TYR A 200 -36.60 -10.96 23.52
CA TYR A 200 -35.38 -11.14 22.75
C TYR A 200 -34.20 -11.60 23.61
N PHE A 201 -33.31 -12.35 22.99
CA PHE A 201 -32.08 -12.88 23.56
C PHE A 201 -30.87 -12.30 22.83
N PHE A 202 -29.85 -11.87 23.56
CA PHE A 202 -28.66 -11.24 23.02
C PHE A 202 -27.50 -12.22 22.89
N MET A 203 -26.81 -12.14 21.76
CA MET A 203 -25.61 -12.91 21.46
C MET A 203 -24.53 -12.01 20.88
N GLU A 204 -23.29 -12.25 21.30
CA GLU A 204 -22.10 -11.68 20.66
C GLU A 204 -21.41 -12.79 19.86
N ALA A 205 -21.33 -12.61 18.53
CA ALA A 205 -20.53 -13.45 17.65
C ALA A 205 -19.17 -12.78 17.41
N SER A 206 -18.10 -13.54 17.45
CA SER A 206 -16.77 -13.07 17.13
C SER A 206 -15.98 -14.06 16.29
N LEU A 207 -15.15 -13.52 15.40
CA LEU A 207 -14.22 -14.25 14.56
C LEU A 207 -12.84 -13.59 14.69
N LYS A 208 -11.80 -14.40 14.89
CA LYS A 208 -10.40 -13.97 15.02
C LYS A 208 -9.46 -14.98 14.34
N GLY A 209 -8.20 -14.62 14.24
CA GLY A 209 -7.17 -15.53 13.74
C GLY A 209 -7.11 -15.66 12.22
N LEU A 210 -7.78 -14.77 11.48
CA LEU A 210 -7.60 -14.68 10.04
C LEU A 210 -6.23 -14.07 9.71
N VAL A 211 -5.69 -14.45 8.55
CA VAL A 211 -4.37 -13.97 8.09
C VAL A 211 -4.40 -12.47 7.79
N GLY A 212 -5.47 -11.98 7.16
CA GLY A 212 -5.55 -10.58 6.72
C GLY A 212 -4.55 -10.27 5.61
N GLY A 213 -4.08 -9.03 5.53
CA GLY A 213 -3.08 -8.58 4.55
C GLY A 213 -3.44 -7.27 3.87
N HIS A 214 -2.61 -6.84 2.93
CA HIS A 214 -2.82 -5.64 2.15
C HIS A 214 -3.97 -5.80 1.15
N SER A 215 -4.86 -4.80 1.05
CA SER A 215 -6.04 -4.87 0.16
C SER A 215 -5.72 -4.78 -1.33
N GLY A 216 -4.47 -4.54 -1.69
CA GLY A 216 -3.94 -4.60 -3.06
C GLY A 216 -3.22 -5.93 -3.28
N ASP A 217 -2.01 -6.07 -2.77
CA ASP A 217 -1.08 -7.18 -3.07
C ASP A 217 -1.54 -8.55 -2.58
N ASP A 218 -2.39 -8.57 -1.55
CA ASP A 218 -2.90 -9.82 -0.99
C ASP A 218 -4.34 -10.14 -1.42
N ILE A 219 -4.99 -9.26 -2.17
CA ILE A 219 -6.43 -9.38 -2.50
C ILE A 219 -6.76 -10.64 -3.32
N ASN A 220 -5.81 -11.11 -4.12
CA ASN A 220 -5.94 -12.31 -4.95
C ASN A 220 -5.55 -13.62 -4.22
N LYS A 221 -5.05 -13.52 -2.99
CA LYS A 221 -4.58 -14.68 -2.22
C LYS A 221 -5.73 -15.46 -1.54
N LYS A 222 -6.98 -15.13 -1.87
CA LYS A 222 -8.20 -15.78 -1.35
C LYS A 222 -8.27 -15.82 0.19
N ARG A 223 -7.75 -14.80 0.86
CA ARG A 223 -7.83 -14.67 2.31
C ARG A 223 -9.24 -14.29 2.76
N ALA A 224 -9.66 -14.83 3.88
CA ALA A 224 -10.95 -14.56 4.47
C ALA A 224 -11.06 -13.10 4.95
N ASN A 225 -12.26 -12.50 4.79
CA ASN A 225 -12.60 -11.18 5.30
C ASN A 225 -13.64 -11.32 6.42
N ALA A 226 -13.27 -10.92 7.64
CA ALA A 226 -14.11 -11.11 8.83
C ALA A 226 -15.48 -10.43 8.71
N ILE A 227 -15.56 -9.25 8.08
CA ILE A 227 -16.83 -8.53 7.88
C ILE A 227 -17.76 -9.33 6.96
N LYS A 228 -17.23 -9.82 5.86
CA LYS A 228 -18.01 -10.59 4.88
C LYS A 228 -18.50 -11.92 5.46
N LEU A 229 -17.68 -12.60 6.25
CA LEU A 229 -18.08 -13.87 6.89
C LEU A 229 -19.17 -13.66 7.93
N LEU A 230 -19.03 -12.64 8.80
CA LEU A 230 -20.08 -12.30 9.76
C LEU A 230 -21.36 -11.83 9.05
N ALA A 231 -21.25 -11.04 7.97
CA ALA A 231 -22.40 -10.62 7.16
C ALA A 231 -23.13 -11.80 6.55
N ARG A 232 -22.39 -12.79 6.01
CA ARG A 232 -22.96 -14.03 5.42
C ARG A 232 -23.78 -14.81 6.44
N PHE A 233 -23.26 -14.97 7.66
CA PHE A 233 -24.01 -15.61 8.74
C PHE A 233 -25.28 -14.83 9.10
N LEU A 234 -25.15 -13.53 9.40
CA LEU A 234 -26.28 -12.71 9.80
C LEU A 234 -27.35 -12.59 8.71
N TYR A 235 -26.94 -12.58 7.43
CA TYR A 235 -27.86 -12.59 6.31
C TYR A 235 -28.71 -13.88 6.26
N ALA A 236 -28.09 -15.03 6.50
CA ALA A 236 -28.82 -16.31 6.57
C ALA A 236 -29.78 -16.35 7.75
N GLU A 237 -29.41 -15.79 8.90
CA GLU A 237 -30.26 -15.78 10.09
C GLU A 237 -31.41 -14.77 9.98
N GLN A 238 -31.19 -13.56 9.45
CA GLN A 238 -32.26 -12.59 9.25
C GLN A 238 -33.34 -13.04 8.27
N ALA A 239 -33.02 -13.99 7.37
CA ALA A 239 -34.02 -14.59 6.48
C ALA A 239 -34.99 -15.55 7.20
N LYS A 240 -34.59 -16.04 8.39
CA LYS A 240 -35.39 -17.01 9.19
C LYS A 240 -36.14 -16.33 10.32
N MET A 241 -35.65 -15.20 10.83
CA MET A 241 -36.17 -14.55 12.04
C MET A 241 -35.94 -13.05 12.06
N ASP A 242 -36.63 -12.35 12.96
CA ASP A 242 -36.35 -10.93 13.20
C ASP A 242 -35.04 -10.78 14.00
N LEU A 243 -34.02 -10.22 13.36
CA LEU A 243 -32.70 -9.99 13.92
C LEU A 243 -32.45 -8.48 14.07
N ARG A 244 -31.92 -8.07 15.21
CA ARG A 244 -31.60 -6.68 15.53
C ARG A 244 -30.13 -6.54 15.86
N LEU A 245 -29.41 -5.70 15.13
CA LEU A 245 -28.03 -5.36 15.44
C LEU A 245 -27.97 -4.40 16.65
N SER A 246 -27.01 -4.58 17.52
CA SER A 246 -26.67 -3.63 18.57
C SER A 246 -25.38 -2.89 18.24
N TYR A 247 -24.27 -3.61 18.05
CA TYR A 247 -23.07 -3.05 17.49
C TYR A 247 -22.36 -4.05 16.59
N TRP A 248 -21.46 -3.54 15.72
CA TRP A 248 -20.58 -4.33 14.89
C TRP A 248 -19.24 -3.61 14.73
N ASN A 249 -18.12 -4.24 15.11
CA ASN A 249 -16.78 -3.68 14.99
C ASN A 249 -15.84 -4.69 14.39
N SER A 250 -15.21 -4.34 13.27
CA SER A 250 -14.25 -5.18 12.55
C SER A 250 -13.38 -4.30 11.66
N GLY A 251 -12.10 -4.67 11.50
CA GLY A 251 -11.16 -3.89 10.71
C GLY A 251 -10.85 -2.52 11.29
N LYS A 252 -9.74 -1.91 10.86
CA LYS A 252 -9.30 -0.59 11.31
C LYS A 252 -8.74 0.27 10.18
N LEU A 253 -8.04 -0.35 9.24
CA LEU A 253 -7.31 0.32 8.16
C LEU A 253 -8.07 0.14 6.85
N HIS A 254 -8.19 1.21 6.05
CA HIS A 254 -8.86 1.20 4.76
C HIS A 254 -8.13 0.30 3.73
N ASN A 255 -6.82 0.14 3.85
CA ASN A 255 -5.98 -0.63 2.95
C ASN A 255 -5.66 -2.06 3.43
N ALA A 256 -6.37 -2.57 4.44
CA ALA A 256 -6.16 -3.91 4.98
C ALA A 256 -7.40 -4.80 4.84
N ILE A 257 -7.18 -6.10 4.68
CA ILE A 257 -8.22 -7.14 4.76
C ILE A 257 -8.52 -7.42 6.23
N PRO A 258 -9.76 -7.23 6.72
CA PRO A 258 -10.11 -7.42 8.13
C PRO A 258 -9.86 -8.85 8.61
N ARG A 259 -9.00 -9.01 9.61
CA ARG A 259 -8.61 -10.32 10.16
C ARG A 259 -9.36 -10.72 11.43
N ASP A 260 -10.17 -9.83 11.96
CA ASP A 260 -11.00 -10.07 13.14
C ASP A 260 -12.27 -9.22 13.10
N GLY A 261 -13.24 -9.61 13.89
CA GLY A 261 -14.47 -8.83 14.04
C GLY A 261 -15.38 -9.41 15.11
N LYS A 262 -16.27 -8.55 15.60
CA LYS A 262 -17.33 -8.93 16.54
C LYS A 262 -18.61 -8.16 16.30
N VAL A 263 -19.72 -8.84 16.48
CA VAL A 263 -21.06 -8.29 16.33
C VAL A 263 -21.96 -8.73 17.48
N LEU A 264 -22.63 -7.77 18.11
CA LEU A 264 -23.70 -8.01 19.08
C LEU A 264 -25.05 -7.86 18.40
N PHE A 265 -25.88 -8.86 18.53
CA PHE A 265 -27.23 -8.87 17.94
C PHE A 265 -28.23 -9.55 18.86
N ALA A 266 -29.50 -9.28 18.61
CA ALA A 266 -30.62 -9.86 19.37
C ALA A 266 -31.59 -10.57 18.43
N VAL A 267 -32.12 -11.69 18.88
CA VAL A 267 -33.10 -12.52 18.19
C VAL A 267 -34.22 -12.94 19.15
N PRO A 268 -35.43 -13.32 18.68
CA PRO A 268 -36.44 -13.88 19.55
C PRO A 268 -35.89 -15.08 20.34
N SER A 269 -36.11 -15.12 21.66
CA SER A 269 -35.57 -16.16 22.56
C SER A 269 -35.91 -17.58 22.13
N ALA A 270 -37.01 -17.79 21.43
CA ALA A 270 -37.39 -19.07 20.85
C ALA A 270 -36.41 -19.58 19.79
N ASN A 271 -35.66 -18.70 19.15
CA ASN A 271 -34.69 -19.02 18.09
C ASN A 271 -33.26 -19.23 18.60
N LYS A 272 -33.03 -19.03 19.91
CA LYS A 272 -31.67 -19.07 20.52
C LYS A 272 -30.88 -20.35 20.15
N GLU A 273 -31.49 -21.50 20.32
CA GLU A 273 -30.78 -22.79 20.09
C GLU A 273 -30.62 -23.05 18.57
N THR A 274 -31.52 -22.56 17.73
CA THR A 274 -31.37 -22.61 16.27
C THR A 274 -30.16 -21.81 15.81
N VAL A 275 -30.01 -20.56 16.27
CA VAL A 275 -28.87 -19.69 15.95
C VAL A 275 -27.54 -20.34 16.36
N LYS A 276 -27.47 -20.97 17.55
CA LYS A 276 -26.26 -21.70 17.98
C LYS A 276 -25.92 -22.90 17.12
N ALA A 277 -26.94 -23.67 16.73
CA ALA A 277 -26.74 -24.83 15.86
C ALA A 277 -26.25 -24.37 14.47
N ASP A 278 -26.88 -23.35 13.92
CA ASP A 278 -26.52 -22.79 12.63
C ASP A 278 -25.13 -22.16 12.64
N TRP A 279 -24.72 -21.50 13.75
CA TRP A 279 -23.37 -21.00 13.93
C TRP A 279 -22.31 -22.09 13.87
N ASN A 280 -22.54 -23.22 14.54
CA ASN A 280 -21.60 -24.35 14.55
C ASN A 280 -21.48 -25.01 13.15
N ILE A 281 -22.58 -25.09 12.42
CA ILE A 281 -22.57 -25.60 11.03
C ILE A 281 -21.81 -24.62 10.14
N PHE A 282 -22.16 -23.34 10.21
CA PHE A 282 -21.56 -22.28 9.41
C PHE A 282 -20.03 -22.17 9.65
N SER A 283 -19.58 -22.20 10.91
CA SER A 283 -18.16 -22.13 11.22
C SER A 283 -17.38 -23.31 10.62
N ALA A 284 -17.91 -24.53 10.72
CA ALA A 284 -17.28 -25.72 10.15
C ALA A 284 -17.22 -25.66 8.60
N GLU A 285 -18.27 -25.16 7.93
CA GLU A 285 -18.29 -24.99 6.48
C GLU A 285 -17.24 -23.95 6.03
N VAL A 286 -17.09 -22.83 6.77
CA VAL A 286 -16.11 -21.78 6.44
C VAL A 286 -14.70 -22.24 6.73
N GLU A 287 -14.45 -22.98 7.80
CA GLU A 287 -13.13 -23.59 8.08
C GLU A 287 -12.71 -24.53 6.93
N ASP A 288 -13.61 -25.31 6.36
CA ASP A 288 -13.34 -26.16 5.19
C ASP A 288 -13.09 -25.29 3.93
N GLU A 289 -13.88 -24.22 3.72
CA GLU A 289 -13.74 -23.31 2.58
C GLU A 289 -12.36 -22.61 2.56
N PHE A 290 -11.82 -22.26 3.72
CA PHE A 290 -10.55 -21.54 3.88
C PHE A 290 -9.42 -22.37 4.48
N HIS A 291 -9.50 -23.70 4.43
CA HIS A 291 -8.54 -24.62 5.08
C HIS A 291 -7.08 -24.47 4.61
N VAL A 292 -6.83 -23.78 3.48
CA VAL A 292 -5.48 -23.51 2.96
C VAL A 292 -4.95 -22.16 3.40
N THR A 293 -5.81 -21.14 3.41
CA THR A 293 -5.38 -19.75 3.59
C THR A 293 -5.50 -19.24 5.02
N ASP A 294 -6.52 -19.67 5.77
CA ASP A 294 -6.86 -19.13 7.09
C ASP A 294 -7.04 -20.25 8.13
N THR A 295 -5.98 -20.99 8.38
CA THR A 295 -5.99 -22.22 9.20
C THR A 295 -6.12 -22.00 10.71
N ALA A 296 -6.05 -20.76 11.18
CA ALA A 296 -6.05 -20.40 12.61
C ALA A 296 -7.35 -19.67 13.04
N MET A 297 -8.46 -19.92 12.34
CA MET A 297 -9.74 -19.30 12.68
C MET A 297 -10.20 -19.67 14.09
N VAL A 298 -10.67 -18.68 14.83
CA VAL A 298 -11.27 -18.85 16.16
C VAL A 298 -12.66 -18.23 16.14
N TRP A 299 -13.67 -19.08 16.23
CA TRP A 299 -15.08 -18.73 16.24
C TRP A 299 -15.63 -18.76 17.65
N ASN A 300 -16.39 -17.74 18.03
CA ASN A 300 -17.06 -17.71 19.32
C ASN A 300 -18.46 -17.11 19.18
N LEU A 301 -19.43 -17.70 19.88
CA LEU A 301 -20.79 -17.21 20.02
C LEU A 301 -21.22 -17.33 21.47
N GLU A 302 -21.29 -16.18 22.14
CA GLU A 302 -21.61 -16.10 23.57
C GLU A 302 -22.95 -15.43 23.83
N SER A 303 -23.57 -15.77 24.95
CA SER A 303 -24.69 -15.01 25.47
C SER A 303 -24.21 -13.65 25.98
N ALA A 304 -24.94 -12.60 25.69
CA ALA A 304 -24.59 -11.24 26.08
C ALA A 304 -25.72 -10.58 26.89
N ASP A 305 -25.37 -9.54 27.62
CA ASP A 305 -26.34 -8.71 28.30
C ASP A 305 -27.19 -7.89 27.33
N ALA A 306 -28.41 -7.59 27.73
CA ALA A 306 -29.31 -6.76 26.93
C ALA A 306 -28.72 -5.35 26.73
N ALA A 307 -28.76 -4.87 25.50
CA ALA A 307 -28.28 -3.55 25.11
C ALA A 307 -29.25 -2.88 24.14
N PRO A 308 -29.24 -1.55 24.00
CA PRO A 308 -29.99 -0.87 22.96
C PRO A 308 -29.59 -1.39 21.56
N VAL A 309 -30.59 -1.53 20.69
CA VAL A 309 -30.39 -2.04 19.32
C VAL A 309 -30.61 -0.96 18.27
N MET A 310 -30.13 -1.20 17.08
CA MET A 310 -30.47 -0.42 15.88
C MET A 310 -31.93 -0.72 15.49
N PRO A 311 -32.66 0.24 14.91
CA PRO A 311 -33.99 0.00 14.36
C PRO A 311 -33.99 -1.18 13.38
N LYS A 312 -35.10 -1.89 13.30
CA LYS A 312 -35.23 -3.08 12.45
C LYS A 312 -34.77 -2.84 11.01
N GLN A 313 -35.23 -1.75 10.42
CA GLN A 313 -34.90 -1.44 9.03
C GLN A 313 -33.40 -1.18 8.82
N ILE A 314 -32.76 -0.48 9.76
CA ILE A 314 -31.32 -0.21 9.72
C ILE A 314 -30.54 -1.53 9.84
N SER A 315 -30.86 -2.36 10.85
CA SER A 315 -30.25 -3.69 11.01
C SER A 315 -30.36 -4.52 9.75
N HIS A 316 -31.55 -4.57 9.16
CA HIS A 316 -31.82 -5.32 7.93
C HIS A 316 -31.00 -4.77 6.75
N ASN A 317 -31.00 -3.46 6.52
CA ASN A 317 -30.34 -2.82 5.40
C ASN A 317 -28.82 -2.95 5.48
N VAL A 318 -28.22 -2.78 6.67
CA VAL A 318 -26.77 -2.96 6.89
C VAL A 318 -26.33 -4.37 6.48
N ILE A 319 -27.07 -5.40 6.96
CA ILE A 319 -26.76 -6.79 6.65
C ILE A 319 -26.91 -7.07 5.15
N LEU A 320 -27.98 -6.56 4.52
CA LEU A 320 -28.18 -6.69 3.08
C LEU A 320 -27.05 -6.06 2.26
N ALA A 321 -26.69 -4.81 2.61
CA ALA A 321 -25.62 -4.09 1.91
C ALA A 321 -24.28 -4.85 2.02
N LEU A 322 -23.89 -5.25 3.23
CA LEU A 322 -22.64 -5.98 3.44
C LEU A 322 -22.61 -7.34 2.74
N GLN A 323 -23.77 -8.02 2.63
CA GLN A 323 -23.87 -9.27 1.87
C GLN A 323 -23.75 -9.02 0.37
N ALA A 324 -24.41 -7.97 -0.14
CA ALA A 324 -24.48 -7.67 -1.58
C ALA A 324 -23.18 -7.06 -2.14
N LEU A 325 -22.40 -6.36 -1.28
CA LEU A 325 -21.12 -5.76 -1.71
C LEU A 325 -20.16 -6.81 -2.25
N ASP A 326 -19.58 -6.52 -3.41
CA ASP A 326 -18.45 -7.26 -3.93
C ASP A 326 -17.22 -7.10 -3.00
N ASN A 327 -16.43 -8.18 -2.87
CA ASN A 327 -15.21 -8.20 -2.07
C ASN A 327 -14.21 -9.19 -2.66
N GLY A 328 -12.98 -8.78 -2.79
CA GLY A 328 -11.93 -9.55 -3.43
C GLY A 328 -11.62 -9.09 -4.86
N PRO A 329 -10.87 -9.88 -5.63
CA PRO A 329 -10.59 -9.61 -7.04
C PRO A 329 -11.87 -9.82 -7.88
N LEU A 330 -12.12 -8.89 -8.80
CA LEU A 330 -13.30 -8.91 -9.67
C LEU A 330 -12.95 -9.24 -11.12
N THR A 331 -11.89 -8.63 -11.63
CA THR A 331 -11.37 -8.85 -12.98
C THR A 331 -9.85 -8.90 -12.98
N ASN A 332 -9.28 -9.61 -13.95
CA ASN A 332 -7.85 -9.58 -14.23
C ASN A 332 -7.54 -8.68 -15.42
N CYS A 333 -6.29 -8.23 -15.54
CA CYS A 333 -5.84 -7.42 -16.64
C CYS A 333 -6.05 -8.15 -17.98
N GLN A 334 -6.47 -7.39 -18.99
CA GLN A 334 -6.69 -7.92 -20.34
C GLN A 334 -5.40 -8.01 -21.16
N ASP A 335 -4.38 -7.23 -20.79
CA ASP A 335 -3.07 -7.31 -21.42
C ASP A 335 -2.42 -8.65 -21.10
N GLU A 336 -1.94 -9.35 -22.14
CA GLU A 336 -1.37 -10.71 -22.02
C GLU A 336 -0.15 -10.73 -21.07
N ALA A 337 0.66 -9.68 -21.08
CA ALA A 337 1.83 -9.56 -20.21
C ALA A 337 1.47 -9.40 -18.73
N LEU A 338 0.28 -8.86 -18.44
CA LEU A 338 -0.23 -8.59 -17.08
C LEU A 338 -1.46 -9.47 -16.72
N ALA A 339 -1.80 -10.49 -17.48
CA ALA A 339 -3.01 -11.31 -17.29
C ALA A 339 -3.06 -12.03 -15.93
N TYR A 340 -1.93 -12.22 -15.27
CA TYR A 340 -1.83 -12.75 -13.91
C TYR A 340 -2.29 -11.74 -12.84
N MET A 341 -2.25 -10.45 -13.14
CA MET A 341 -2.53 -9.35 -12.22
C MET A 341 -4.03 -9.07 -12.13
N VAL A 342 -4.50 -8.75 -10.94
CA VAL A 342 -5.84 -8.22 -10.72
C VAL A 342 -5.94 -6.85 -11.39
N GLU A 343 -6.96 -6.64 -12.22
CA GLU A 343 -7.28 -5.32 -12.78
C GLU A 343 -8.11 -4.51 -11.79
N THR A 344 -9.23 -5.08 -11.32
CA THR A 344 -10.20 -4.40 -10.47
C THR A 344 -10.53 -5.23 -9.24
N SER A 345 -10.53 -4.61 -8.09
CA SER A 345 -10.89 -5.22 -6.81
C SER A 345 -11.72 -4.30 -5.91
N SER A 346 -12.37 -4.90 -4.93
CA SER A 346 -13.03 -4.21 -3.83
C SER A 346 -12.71 -4.92 -2.52
N ASN A 347 -12.52 -4.16 -1.44
CA ASN A 347 -12.30 -4.68 -0.10
C ASN A 347 -13.19 -3.96 0.91
N VAL A 348 -14.07 -4.69 1.58
CA VAL A 348 -14.81 -4.15 2.73
C VAL A 348 -13.83 -4.12 3.90
N ALA A 349 -13.30 -2.93 4.20
CA ALA A 349 -12.11 -2.76 5.03
C ALA A 349 -12.40 -2.59 6.52
N SER A 350 -13.46 -1.86 6.86
CA SER A 350 -13.83 -1.67 8.26
C SER A 350 -15.32 -1.44 8.46
N ILE A 351 -15.82 -1.82 9.61
CA ILE A 351 -17.14 -1.48 10.13
C ILE A 351 -17.00 -1.10 11.59
N GLN A 352 -17.53 0.06 11.96
CA GLN A 352 -17.46 0.60 13.32
C GLN A 352 -18.79 1.18 13.74
N THR A 353 -19.25 0.79 14.92
CA THR A 353 -20.47 1.32 15.53
C THR A 353 -20.14 2.30 16.64
N GLU A 354 -20.65 3.49 16.53
CA GLU A 354 -20.69 4.51 17.57
C GLU A 354 -22.09 4.57 18.21
N GLU A 355 -22.36 5.59 19.04
CA GLU A 355 -23.62 5.66 19.79
C GLU A 355 -24.86 5.61 18.87
N ASN A 356 -24.95 6.51 17.89
CA ASN A 356 -26.09 6.64 16.97
C ASN A 356 -25.71 6.56 15.50
N LYS A 357 -24.59 5.92 15.20
CA LYS A 357 -24.07 5.84 13.86
C LYS A 357 -23.30 4.53 13.67
N LEU A 358 -23.42 3.94 12.49
CA LEU A 358 -22.58 2.85 12.01
C LEU A 358 -21.89 3.30 10.72
N THR A 359 -20.57 3.19 10.71
CA THR A 359 -19.73 3.57 9.58
C THR A 359 -19.11 2.33 8.95
N VAL A 360 -19.22 2.21 7.63
CA VAL A 360 -18.54 1.17 6.82
C VAL A 360 -17.58 1.85 5.88
N VAL A 361 -16.32 1.38 5.83
CA VAL A 361 -15.33 1.82 4.85
C VAL A 361 -15.00 0.66 3.93
N SER A 362 -14.98 0.94 2.63
CA SER A 362 -14.64 0.00 1.58
C SER A 362 -13.63 0.66 0.64
N SER A 363 -12.57 -0.04 0.24
CA SER A 363 -11.58 0.45 -0.71
C SER A 363 -11.71 -0.24 -2.06
N GLN A 364 -11.64 0.52 -3.14
CA GLN A 364 -11.69 0.06 -4.52
C GLN A 364 -10.35 0.34 -5.19
N ARG A 365 -9.88 -0.59 -6.01
CA ARG A 365 -8.65 -0.45 -6.80
C ARG A 365 -8.87 -0.92 -8.23
N SER A 366 -8.22 -0.23 -9.17
CA SER A 366 -8.14 -0.69 -10.56
C SER A 366 -6.96 -0.02 -11.27
N ASN A 367 -6.30 -0.72 -12.18
CA ASN A 367 -5.34 -0.11 -13.10
C ASN A 367 -6.02 0.50 -14.34
N VAL A 368 -7.37 0.45 -14.41
CA VAL A 368 -8.21 1.08 -15.43
C VAL A 368 -9.15 2.07 -14.75
N MET A 369 -8.89 3.37 -14.87
CA MET A 369 -9.62 4.42 -14.13
C MET A 369 -11.13 4.43 -14.37
N SER A 370 -11.59 4.08 -15.59
CA SER A 370 -13.03 3.95 -15.87
C SER A 370 -13.66 2.77 -15.13
N ASN A 371 -12.93 1.68 -14.91
CA ASN A 371 -13.38 0.54 -14.11
C ASN A 371 -13.32 0.84 -12.61
N LEU A 372 -12.32 1.62 -12.14
CA LEU A 372 -12.32 2.15 -10.78
C LEU A 372 -13.59 2.96 -10.52
N ALA A 373 -13.91 3.91 -11.40
CA ALA A 373 -15.12 4.73 -11.29
C ALA A 373 -16.40 3.88 -11.30
N ASN A 374 -16.48 2.86 -12.17
CA ASN A 374 -17.61 1.95 -12.23
C ASN A 374 -17.75 1.14 -10.93
N MET A 375 -16.64 0.59 -10.38
CA MET A 375 -16.67 -0.18 -9.13
C MET A 375 -17.08 0.72 -7.95
N THR A 376 -16.54 1.93 -7.88
CA THR A 376 -16.94 2.92 -6.87
C THR A 376 -18.43 3.23 -6.94
N ASN A 377 -18.97 3.42 -8.16
CA ASN A 377 -20.40 3.65 -8.35
C ASN A 377 -21.25 2.43 -7.97
N THR A 378 -20.77 1.20 -8.17
CA THR A 378 -21.44 -0.02 -7.73
C THR A 378 -21.53 -0.07 -6.20
N VAL A 379 -20.44 0.21 -5.50
CA VAL A 379 -20.40 0.28 -4.04
C VAL A 379 -21.34 1.38 -3.53
N ARG A 380 -21.28 2.58 -4.11
CA ARG A 380 -22.18 3.70 -3.79
C ARG A 380 -23.64 3.30 -3.94
N ALA A 381 -24.01 2.76 -5.09
CA ALA A 381 -25.40 2.35 -5.37
C ALA A 381 -25.91 1.31 -4.36
N CYS A 382 -25.06 0.36 -3.96
CA CYS A 382 -25.42 -0.62 -2.94
C CYS A 382 -25.73 0.03 -1.59
N PHE A 383 -24.90 0.97 -1.14
CA PHE A 383 -25.11 1.68 0.12
C PHE A 383 -26.26 2.71 0.04
N GLU A 384 -26.44 3.40 -1.10
CA GLU A 384 -27.59 4.29 -1.34
C GLU A 384 -28.91 3.53 -1.25
N LEU A 385 -29.01 2.36 -1.86
CA LEU A 385 -30.19 1.48 -1.75
C LEU A 385 -30.46 1.04 -0.30
N ALA A 386 -29.42 0.91 0.51
CA ALA A 386 -29.53 0.59 1.93
C ALA A 386 -29.84 1.82 2.82
N GLY A 387 -29.84 3.02 2.24
CA GLY A 387 -30.16 4.26 2.95
C GLY A 387 -29.01 4.89 3.72
N ALA A 388 -27.77 4.63 3.36
CA ALA A 388 -26.59 5.28 3.95
C ALA A 388 -26.29 6.64 3.32
N GLU A 389 -25.68 7.53 4.10
CA GLU A 389 -24.97 8.70 3.58
C GLU A 389 -23.57 8.28 3.12
N ILE A 390 -23.11 8.81 1.98
CA ILE A 390 -21.88 8.34 1.36
C ILE A 390 -20.90 9.46 1.10
N VAL A 391 -19.65 9.23 1.47
CA VAL A 391 -18.49 10.04 1.10
C VAL A 391 -17.52 9.15 0.32
N VAL A 392 -17.02 9.64 -0.80
CA VAL A 392 -15.95 8.99 -1.56
C VAL A 392 -14.74 9.91 -1.44
N ASP A 393 -13.62 9.37 -1.00
CA ASP A 393 -12.36 10.11 -0.91
C ASP A 393 -11.80 10.36 -2.31
N ASP A 394 -10.92 11.37 -2.44
CA ASP A 394 -10.22 11.64 -3.68
C ASP A 394 -9.46 10.40 -4.15
N SER A 395 -9.59 10.08 -5.43
CA SER A 395 -8.90 8.95 -6.02
C SER A 395 -7.47 9.32 -6.38
N TYR A 396 -6.54 8.39 -6.15
CA TYR A 396 -5.23 8.46 -6.77
C TYR A 396 -5.25 7.66 -8.08
N PRO A 397 -4.55 8.17 -9.14
CA PRO A 397 -4.61 7.59 -10.48
C PRO A 397 -3.78 6.30 -10.59
N ALA A 398 -4.15 5.48 -11.57
CA ALA A 398 -3.39 4.33 -11.98
C ALA A 398 -2.24 4.73 -12.90
N TRP A 399 -1.16 3.97 -12.87
CA TRP A 399 -0.12 4.00 -13.89
C TRP A 399 -0.34 2.82 -14.85
N LYS A 400 -0.65 3.15 -16.10
CA LYS A 400 -0.90 2.15 -17.15
C LYS A 400 0.40 1.79 -17.86
N MET A 401 0.64 0.50 -18.06
CA MET A 401 1.77 0.00 -18.83
C MET A 401 1.81 0.62 -20.25
N ASN A 402 2.99 1.11 -20.65
CA ASN A 402 3.28 1.51 -22.02
C ASN A 402 3.83 0.28 -22.80
N PRO A 403 3.08 -0.32 -23.74
CA PRO A 403 3.53 -1.51 -24.44
C PRO A 403 4.72 -1.25 -25.40
N ASN A 404 5.03 0.03 -25.68
CA ASN A 404 6.12 0.48 -26.53
C ASN A 404 7.21 1.21 -25.73
N SER A 405 7.35 0.95 -24.44
CA SER A 405 8.34 1.59 -23.58
C SER A 405 9.77 1.30 -24.05
N GLU A 406 10.49 2.35 -24.41
CA GLU A 406 11.92 2.25 -24.70
C GLU A 406 12.72 1.97 -23.43
N LEU A 407 12.29 2.57 -22.31
CA LEU A 407 12.95 2.40 -21.02
C LEU A 407 12.86 0.95 -20.53
N VAL A 408 11.68 0.31 -20.63
CA VAL A 408 11.50 -1.12 -20.32
C VAL A 408 12.42 -2.00 -21.19
N HIS A 409 12.51 -1.68 -22.49
CA HIS A 409 13.35 -2.45 -23.42
C HIS A 409 14.83 -2.38 -23.02
N VAL A 410 15.33 -1.18 -22.74
CA VAL A 410 16.73 -0.98 -22.29
C VAL A 410 16.95 -1.71 -20.97
N ALA A 411 16.11 -1.52 -19.96
CA ALA A 411 16.28 -2.11 -18.64
C ALA A 411 16.30 -3.65 -18.69
N VAL A 412 15.39 -4.26 -19.44
CA VAL A 412 15.34 -5.72 -19.60
C VAL A 412 16.60 -6.23 -20.31
N GLU A 413 17.05 -5.55 -21.38
CA GLU A 413 18.25 -5.93 -22.12
C GLU A 413 19.51 -5.82 -21.25
N GLN A 414 19.69 -4.71 -20.53
CA GLN A 414 20.86 -4.51 -19.68
C GLN A 414 20.87 -5.49 -18.52
N TYR A 415 19.75 -5.71 -17.85
CA TYR A 415 19.65 -6.72 -16.80
C TYR A 415 20.08 -8.11 -17.29
N LYS A 416 19.59 -8.53 -18.47
CA LYS A 416 19.96 -9.81 -19.11
C LYS A 416 21.44 -9.87 -19.45
N ASN A 417 22.02 -8.78 -19.95
CA ASN A 417 23.43 -8.70 -20.31
C ASN A 417 24.35 -8.84 -19.09
N ILE A 418 23.98 -8.27 -17.95
CA ILE A 418 24.75 -8.29 -16.71
C ILE A 418 24.62 -9.63 -15.99
N PHE A 419 23.37 -10.12 -15.81
CA PHE A 419 23.08 -11.25 -14.91
C PHE A 419 22.81 -12.57 -15.64
N GLY A 420 22.73 -12.58 -16.98
CA GLY A 420 22.48 -13.79 -17.78
C GLY A 420 21.08 -14.39 -17.62
N LYS A 421 20.16 -13.67 -16.99
CA LYS A 421 18.74 -14.03 -16.79
C LYS A 421 17.85 -12.84 -17.13
N GLU A 422 16.62 -13.10 -17.55
CA GLU A 422 15.64 -12.04 -17.76
C GLU A 422 15.03 -11.59 -16.42
N PRO A 423 14.79 -10.27 -16.21
CA PRO A 423 14.04 -9.81 -15.08
C PRO A 423 12.56 -10.13 -15.25
N LEU A 424 11.80 -10.09 -14.16
CA LEU A 424 10.35 -10.18 -14.24
C LEU A 424 9.77 -8.78 -14.51
N VAL A 425 9.07 -8.62 -15.62
CA VAL A 425 8.33 -7.38 -15.92
C VAL A 425 6.92 -7.52 -15.38
N LEU A 426 6.57 -6.70 -14.40
CA LEU A 426 5.39 -6.87 -13.57
C LEU A 426 4.54 -5.61 -13.48
N GLY A 427 3.26 -5.79 -13.19
CA GLY A 427 2.39 -4.75 -12.63
C GLY A 427 2.07 -5.06 -11.17
N ILE A 428 1.80 -4.04 -10.37
CA ILE A 428 1.39 -4.16 -8.97
C ILE A 428 -0.04 -3.68 -8.78
N HIS A 429 -0.82 -4.41 -7.97
CA HIS A 429 -2.19 -4.01 -7.63
C HIS A 429 -2.24 -3.13 -6.36
N ALA A 430 -1.20 -2.34 -6.15
CA ALA A 430 -1.09 -1.29 -5.13
C ALA A 430 -0.86 0.06 -5.82
N GLY A 431 -0.88 1.16 -5.06
CA GLY A 431 -0.52 2.49 -5.57
C GLY A 431 1.00 2.67 -5.54
N LEU A 432 1.50 3.43 -6.53
CA LEU A 432 2.86 3.98 -6.56
C LEU A 432 2.76 5.45 -6.96
N GLU A 433 3.73 6.27 -6.58
CA GLU A 433 3.81 7.68 -7.00
C GLU A 433 3.80 7.83 -8.54
N CYS A 434 4.29 6.81 -9.26
CA CYS A 434 4.21 6.73 -10.73
C CYS A 434 2.79 6.94 -11.29
N GLY A 435 1.75 6.54 -10.56
CA GLY A 435 0.37 6.83 -10.92
C GLY A 435 0.12 8.33 -11.01
N LEU A 436 0.51 9.09 -9.99
CA LEU A 436 0.37 10.54 -9.92
C LEU A 436 1.24 11.27 -10.97
N PHE A 437 2.45 10.76 -11.21
CA PHE A 437 3.30 11.32 -12.26
C PHE A 437 2.70 11.11 -13.64
N SER A 438 2.09 9.95 -13.92
CA SER A 438 1.46 9.66 -15.21
C SER A 438 0.31 10.62 -15.55
N GLU A 439 -0.43 11.11 -14.55
CA GLU A 439 -1.49 12.09 -14.72
C GLU A 439 -0.93 13.46 -15.08
N LYS A 440 0.14 13.88 -14.41
CA LYS A 440 0.75 15.22 -14.57
C LYS A 440 1.68 15.33 -15.76
N TYR A 441 2.28 14.21 -16.14
CA TYR A 441 3.23 14.06 -17.24
C TYR A 441 2.81 12.89 -18.14
N PRO A 442 1.74 13.03 -18.95
CA PRO A 442 1.17 11.93 -19.73
C PRO A 442 2.12 11.30 -20.76
N GLN A 443 3.21 12.01 -21.10
CA GLN A 443 4.25 11.54 -22.04
C GLN A 443 5.39 10.79 -21.34
N LEU A 444 5.39 10.73 -20.00
CA LEU A 444 6.48 10.15 -19.23
C LEU A 444 6.50 8.63 -19.39
N ASP A 445 7.62 8.10 -19.86
CA ASP A 445 7.89 6.65 -19.89
C ASP A 445 8.57 6.25 -18.59
N MET A 446 8.00 5.30 -17.85
CA MET A 446 8.41 5.00 -16.47
C MET A 446 8.62 3.51 -16.24
N ILE A 447 9.57 3.21 -15.36
CA ILE A 447 9.74 1.92 -14.70
C ILE A 447 10.00 2.12 -13.22
N SER A 448 9.77 1.06 -12.43
CA SER A 448 10.19 1.02 -11.03
C SER A 448 10.94 -0.27 -10.74
N PHE A 449 12.08 -0.18 -10.08
CA PHE A 449 12.84 -1.32 -9.56
C PHE A 449 13.68 -0.92 -8.35
N GLY A 450 14.09 -1.90 -7.55
CA GLY A 450 14.87 -1.66 -6.34
C GLY A 450 15.51 -2.91 -5.78
N PRO A 451 16.29 -2.79 -4.69
CA PRO A 451 16.91 -3.92 -4.02
C PRO A 451 15.90 -4.71 -3.20
N THR A 452 16.32 -5.85 -2.67
CA THR A 452 15.44 -6.69 -1.85
C THR A 452 15.36 -6.18 -0.43
N LEU A 453 14.15 -5.72 -0.06
CA LEU A 453 13.75 -5.37 1.30
C LEU A 453 12.79 -6.40 1.87
N ARG A 454 12.71 -6.53 3.17
CA ARG A 454 11.73 -7.36 3.86
C ARG A 454 11.28 -6.68 5.14
N TYR A 455 10.03 -6.96 5.51
CA TYR A 455 9.40 -6.47 6.73
C TYR A 455 9.39 -4.92 6.83
N VAL A 456 9.30 -4.24 5.68
CA VAL A 456 9.17 -2.78 5.61
C VAL A 456 8.05 -2.29 6.52
N HIS A 457 8.14 -1.06 7.00
CA HIS A 457 7.19 -0.44 7.94
C HIS A 457 7.13 -1.11 9.32
N THR A 458 8.11 -1.94 9.68
CA THR A 458 8.21 -2.56 11.00
C THR A 458 9.64 -2.45 11.57
N PRO A 459 9.83 -2.64 12.89
CA PRO A 459 11.17 -2.66 13.49
C PRO A 459 12.05 -3.85 13.05
N ASP A 460 11.49 -4.81 12.32
CA ASP A 460 12.21 -5.94 11.71
C ASP A 460 12.68 -5.66 10.28
N GLU A 461 12.44 -4.45 9.77
CA GLU A 461 12.85 -4.03 8.43
C GLU A 461 14.32 -4.36 8.16
N CYS A 462 14.59 -4.95 7.00
CA CYS A 462 15.93 -5.33 6.60
C CYS A 462 16.16 -5.24 5.08
N LEU A 463 17.40 -4.95 4.72
CA LEU A 463 17.89 -4.79 3.35
C LEU A 463 18.91 -5.88 3.02
N LEU A 464 18.68 -6.62 1.94
CA LEU A 464 19.60 -7.66 1.46
C LEU A 464 20.80 -7.03 0.74
N ILE A 465 21.94 -6.95 1.41
CA ILE A 465 23.14 -6.22 0.99
C ILE A 465 23.60 -6.57 -0.45
N PRO A 466 23.70 -7.86 -0.87
CA PRO A 466 24.13 -8.19 -2.23
C PRO A 466 23.26 -7.58 -3.33
N THR A 467 21.98 -7.38 -3.09
CA THR A 467 21.06 -6.84 -4.10
C THR A 467 21.26 -5.35 -4.35
N VAL A 468 21.85 -4.63 -3.39
CA VAL A 468 22.22 -3.21 -3.57
C VAL A 468 23.26 -3.06 -4.68
N GLN A 469 24.27 -3.94 -4.73
CA GLN A 469 25.25 -3.93 -5.81
C GLN A 469 24.60 -4.31 -7.16
N MET A 470 23.68 -5.28 -7.15
CA MET A 470 23.00 -5.70 -8.38
C MET A 470 22.18 -4.58 -8.99
N VAL A 471 21.38 -3.89 -8.18
CA VAL A 471 20.59 -2.72 -8.62
C VAL A 471 21.51 -1.58 -9.09
N TRP A 472 22.61 -1.32 -8.38
CA TRP A 472 23.60 -0.33 -8.80
C TRP A 472 24.16 -0.62 -10.19
N ASP A 473 24.61 -1.86 -10.43
CA ASP A 473 25.16 -2.28 -11.73
C ASP A 473 24.12 -2.17 -12.85
N HIS A 474 22.86 -2.53 -12.56
CA HIS A 474 21.75 -2.41 -13.50
C HIS A 474 21.46 -0.93 -13.83
N LEU A 475 21.29 -0.09 -12.81
CA LEU A 475 20.99 1.33 -12.97
C LEU A 475 22.09 2.06 -13.78
N LEU A 476 23.35 1.79 -13.50
CA LEU A 476 24.47 2.37 -14.27
C LEU A 476 24.49 1.90 -15.73
N ALA A 477 24.15 0.64 -15.98
CA ALA A 477 24.08 0.12 -17.34
C ALA A 477 22.91 0.76 -18.11
N ASP A 478 21.77 0.96 -17.48
CA ASP A 478 20.62 1.65 -18.07
C ASP A 478 20.99 3.08 -18.45
N LEU A 479 21.54 3.86 -17.52
CA LEU A 479 21.94 5.26 -17.74
C LEU A 479 22.99 5.42 -18.84
N LYS A 480 23.90 4.46 -18.98
CA LYS A 480 24.93 4.44 -20.01
C LYS A 480 24.40 4.06 -21.41
N ASN A 481 23.41 3.15 -21.46
CA ASN A 481 22.95 2.57 -22.73
C ASN A 481 21.65 3.19 -23.23
N PHE A 482 21.01 4.05 -22.45
CA PHE A 482 19.88 4.84 -22.87
C PHE A 482 20.34 5.94 -23.83
N LYS A 483 19.83 5.92 -25.09
CA LYS A 483 20.37 6.78 -26.19
C LYS A 483 19.26 7.48 -26.96
#